data_0b09ffb26705b60364d3617360b490a3
#
_entry.id   0b09ffb26705b60364d3617360b490a3
#
_cell.length_a   1.000
_cell.length_b   1.000
_cell.length_c   1.000
_cell.angle_alpha   90.00
_cell.angle_beta   90.00
_cell.angle_gamma   90.00
#
_symmetry.space_group_name_H-M   'P 1'
#
loop_
_entity.id
_entity.type
_entity.pdbx_description
1 polymer ?
#
loop_
_entity_poly.entity_id
_entity_poly.type
_entity_poly.pdbx_seq_one_letter_code
_entity_poly.pdbx_strand_id
1 'polypeptide(L)'
;MRKRNLLIFTLVVVLMTAMSAPVFAGSQGDRPEHKKTHTDKVYAAKKGSISVDTRLRIREDRAHVRVRVNQGAAKKTTLYTTVYLLKSSKGHWTTVARWTGRANGRTLNLTRKRKIVKGRYMVKSVSTVRSGRGSDTLVDYSKERSYRKH
;
A
#
# COMPACT_ATOMS: atom_id res chain seq x y z
N MET A 1 39.89 -15.10 60.47
CA MET A 1 40.19 -14.87 59.05
C MET A 1 38.90 -14.68 58.28
N ARG A 2 38.51 -13.44 57.91
CA ARG A 2 37.27 -13.10 57.21
C ARG A 2 37.63 -12.83 55.78
N LYS A 3 37.13 -13.69 54.82
CA LYS A 3 37.26 -13.49 53.41
C LYS A 3 36.14 -12.51 52.95
N ARG A 4 36.55 -11.35 52.52
CA ARG A 4 35.67 -10.32 51.95
C ARG A 4 35.42 -10.71 50.50
N ASN A 5 34.19 -11.12 50.17
CA ASN A 5 33.75 -11.31 48.79
C ASN A 5 33.51 -9.94 48.16
N LEU A 6 34.36 -9.60 47.23
CA LEU A 6 34.22 -8.41 46.37
C LEU A 6 33.21 -8.73 45.29
N LEU A 7 32.00 -8.24 45.46
CA LEU A 7 30.94 -8.30 44.43
C LEU A 7 31.26 -7.25 43.37
N ILE A 8 31.79 -7.73 42.27
CA ILE A 8 31.95 -6.90 41.07
C ILE A 8 30.58 -6.80 40.43
N PHE A 9 29.94 -5.64 40.58
CA PHE A 9 28.75 -5.27 39.79
C PHE A 9 29.20 -4.93 38.39
N THR A 10 29.12 -5.88 37.48
CA THR A 10 29.18 -5.62 36.04
C THR A 10 27.90 -4.94 35.64
N LEU A 11 27.94 -3.63 35.49
CA LEU A 11 26.90 -2.81 34.91
C LEU A 11 26.83 -3.16 33.41
N VAL A 12 25.94 -4.08 33.06
CA VAL A 12 25.58 -4.32 31.67
C VAL A 12 24.68 -3.17 31.24
N VAL A 13 25.29 -2.18 30.62
CA VAL A 13 24.55 -1.15 29.90
C VAL A 13 24.02 -1.82 28.61
N VAL A 14 22.79 -2.31 28.69
CA VAL A 14 22.03 -2.70 27.49
C VAL A 14 21.68 -1.42 26.75
N LEU A 15 22.48 -1.12 25.76
CA LEU A 15 22.18 -0.08 24.79
C LEU A 15 20.99 -0.58 23.96
N MET A 16 19.77 -0.31 24.42
CA MET A 16 18.59 -0.45 23.60
C MET A 16 18.66 0.61 22.49
N THR A 17 19.24 0.23 21.36
CA THR A 17 19.01 0.94 20.13
C THR A 17 17.53 0.77 19.82
N ALA A 18 16.74 1.74 20.24
CA ALA A 18 15.39 1.92 19.77
C ALA A 18 15.47 2.07 18.24
N MET A 19 15.25 0.98 17.52
CA MET A 19 14.87 1.07 16.13
C MET A 19 13.55 1.82 16.10
N SER A 20 13.65 3.13 16.00
CA SER A 20 12.53 3.98 15.62
C SER A 20 12.08 3.52 14.24
N ALA A 21 11.12 2.59 14.22
CA ALA A 21 10.32 2.41 13.04
C ALA A 21 9.87 3.82 12.61
N PRO A 22 10.01 4.20 11.34
CA PRO A 22 9.45 5.45 10.89
C PRO A 22 7.96 5.35 11.19
N VAL A 23 7.54 6.05 12.23
CA VAL A 23 6.15 6.42 12.41
C VAL A 23 5.87 7.24 11.17
N PHE A 24 5.24 6.62 10.18
CA PHE A 24 4.57 7.35 9.14
C PHE A 24 3.51 8.15 9.89
N ALA A 25 3.92 9.33 10.33
CA ALA A 25 3.01 10.38 10.74
C ALA A 25 2.02 10.48 9.59
N GLY A 26 0.82 9.98 9.84
CA GLY A 26 -0.25 10.08 8.89
C GLY A 26 -0.34 11.55 8.54
N SER A 27 0.07 11.90 7.33
CA SER A 27 -0.07 13.22 6.78
C SER A 27 -1.52 13.64 7.00
N GLN A 28 -1.68 14.50 7.97
CA GLN A 28 -2.93 15.11 8.33
C GLN A 28 -3.39 15.91 7.11
N GLY A 29 -4.53 15.51 6.56
CA GLY A 29 -5.35 16.45 5.79
C GLY A 29 -5.18 16.46 4.29
N ASP A 30 -4.43 15.59 3.66
CA ASP A 30 -4.57 15.40 2.22
C ASP A 30 -5.89 14.68 1.93
N ARG A 31 -6.94 15.50 1.88
CA ARG A 31 -8.10 15.15 1.07
C ARG A 31 -7.51 14.73 -0.26
N PRO A 32 -7.63 13.45 -0.69
CA PRO A 32 -7.17 13.12 -2.03
C PRO A 32 -7.94 14.03 -2.96
N GLU A 33 -7.23 15.02 -3.47
CA GLU A 33 -7.79 15.94 -4.45
C GLU A 33 -8.45 15.05 -5.48
N HIS A 34 -9.75 15.24 -5.66
CA HIS A 34 -10.55 14.52 -6.64
C HIS A 34 -10.07 14.96 -8.03
N LYS A 35 -8.79 14.73 -8.32
CA LYS A 35 -8.35 14.74 -9.67
C LYS A 35 -9.14 13.64 -10.37
N LYS A 36 -10.16 14.08 -11.09
CA LYS A 36 -10.85 13.33 -12.12
C LYS A 36 -9.84 12.89 -13.17
N THR A 37 -9.01 11.98 -12.81
CA THR A 37 -8.09 11.42 -13.76
C THR A 37 -8.25 9.93 -13.68
N HIS A 38 -9.24 9.44 -14.43
CA HIS A 38 -9.06 8.25 -15.20
C HIS A 38 -7.99 8.56 -16.27
N THR A 39 -6.90 9.09 -15.84
CA THR A 39 -5.73 9.11 -16.67
C THR A 39 -5.04 7.80 -16.33
N ASP A 40 -5.09 6.88 -17.26
CA ASP A 40 -4.04 5.90 -17.40
C ASP A 40 -2.75 6.70 -17.41
N LYS A 41 -2.14 6.91 -16.25
CA LYS A 41 -0.84 7.55 -16.17
C LYS A 41 0.15 6.55 -16.73
N VAL A 42 0.28 6.58 -18.04
CA VAL A 42 1.30 5.84 -18.76
C VAL A 42 2.60 6.58 -18.50
N TYR A 43 3.43 6.04 -17.60
CA TYR A 43 4.78 6.53 -17.42
C TYR A 43 5.69 5.79 -18.40
N ALA A 44 6.31 6.52 -19.30
CA ALA A 44 7.35 5.96 -20.17
C ALA A 44 8.59 5.70 -19.33
N ALA A 45 8.78 4.48 -18.85
CA ALA A 45 10.11 4.02 -18.47
C ALA A 45 10.97 3.97 -19.75
N LYS A 46 12.30 4.22 -19.67
CA LYS A 46 13.22 4.32 -20.84
C LYS A 46 13.14 3.17 -21.86
N LYS A 47 12.37 2.11 -21.62
CA LYS A 47 12.13 0.96 -22.52
C LYS A 47 10.76 0.27 -22.28
N GLY A 48 9.71 0.99 -21.91
CA GLY A 48 8.38 0.38 -21.76
C GLY A 48 7.40 1.30 -21.04
N SER A 49 6.13 1.04 -21.22
CA SER A 49 5.05 1.73 -20.53
C SER A 49 4.58 0.89 -19.34
N ILE A 50 4.34 1.53 -18.21
CA ILE A 50 3.77 0.92 -17.02
C ILE A 50 2.34 1.45 -16.88
N SER A 51 1.37 0.57 -16.68
CA SER A 51 -0.01 0.96 -16.39
C SER A 51 -0.51 0.28 -15.14
N VAL A 52 -1.27 1.01 -14.33
CA VAL A 52 -1.95 0.50 -13.14
C VAL A 52 -3.44 0.76 -13.29
N ASP A 53 -4.26 -0.27 -13.11
CA ASP A 53 -5.72 -0.19 -13.15
C ASP A 53 -6.27 -0.68 -11.80
N THR A 54 -6.83 0.25 -11.01
CA THR A 54 -7.37 -0.01 -9.69
C THR A 54 -8.89 0.11 -9.72
N ARG A 55 -9.58 -0.98 -9.39
CA ARG A 55 -11.05 -1.04 -9.43
C ARG A 55 -11.64 -1.46 -8.11
N LEU A 56 -12.70 -0.78 -7.73
CA LEU A 56 -13.58 -1.15 -6.61
C LEU A 56 -14.99 -1.41 -7.13
N ARG A 57 -15.53 -2.56 -6.82
CA ARG A 57 -16.95 -2.88 -6.98
C ARG A 57 -17.51 -3.28 -5.61
N ILE A 58 -18.72 -2.82 -5.30
CA ILE A 58 -19.45 -3.26 -4.11
C ILE A 58 -20.61 -4.13 -4.60
N ARG A 59 -20.67 -5.33 -4.06
CA ARG A 59 -21.77 -6.27 -4.28
C ARG A 59 -22.20 -6.81 -2.94
N GLU A 60 -23.49 -6.74 -2.65
CA GLU A 60 -24.02 -7.12 -1.35
C GLU A 60 -23.31 -6.34 -0.22
N ASP A 61 -22.78 -7.03 0.79
CA ASP A 61 -22.02 -6.47 1.89
C ASP A 61 -20.48 -6.57 1.70
N ARG A 62 -20.03 -6.74 0.46
CA ARG A 62 -18.60 -6.99 0.14
C ARG A 62 -18.01 -6.00 -0.84
N ALA A 63 -16.85 -5.47 -0.48
CA ALA A 63 -15.96 -4.76 -1.38
C ALA A 63 -15.13 -5.78 -2.18
N HIS A 64 -15.23 -5.73 -3.50
CA HIS A 64 -14.42 -6.49 -4.45
C HIS A 64 -13.37 -5.55 -5.01
N VAL A 65 -12.12 -5.79 -4.65
CA VAL A 65 -10.97 -4.99 -5.06
C VAL A 65 -10.20 -5.74 -6.13
N ARG A 66 -9.86 -5.07 -7.23
CA ARG A 66 -8.98 -5.59 -8.28
C ARG A 66 -7.96 -4.54 -8.64
N VAL A 67 -6.70 -4.93 -8.62
CA VAL A 67 -5.58 -4.12 -9.09
C VAL A 67 -4.82 -4.93 -10.14
N ARG A 68 -4.59 -4.30 -11.30
CA ARG A 68 -3.78 -4.87 -12.37
C ARG A 68 -2.64 -3.92 -12.68
N VAL A 69 -1.42 -4.42 -12.60
CA VAL A 69 -0.21 -3.72 -13.01
C VAL A 69 0.32 -4.39 -14.27
N ASN A 70 0.51 -3.62 -15.33
CA ASN A 70 1.11 -4.09 -16.57
C ASN A 70 2.37 -3.30 -16.86
N GLN A 71 3.36 -4.00 -17.38
CA GLN A 71 4.58 -3.40 -17.88
C GLN A 71 4.82 -3.86 -19.32
N GLY A 72 5.04 -2.92 -20.23
CA GLY A 72 5.12 -3.20 -21.67
C GLY A 72 6.30 -4.11 -22.06
N ALA A 73 7.54 -3.66 -22.04
CA ALA A 73 8.62 -4.27 -22.83
C ALA A 73 9.78 -4.91 -22.05
N ALA A 74 9.88 -4.80 -20.75
CA ALA A 74 11.06 -5.28 -20.03
C ALA A 74 11.00 -6.79 -19.72
N LYS A 75 12.07 -7.51 -20.02
CA LYS A 75 12.13 -8.98 -19.91
C LYS A 75 12.30 -9.50 -18.48
N LYS A 76 12.92 -8.77 -17.57
CA LYS A 76 13.15 -9.21 -16.17
C LYS A 76 12.76 -8.09 -15.21
N THR A 77 11.54 -8.14 -14.69
CA THR A 77 11.05 -7.19 -13.71
C THR A 77 10.36 -7.89 -12.57
N THR A 78 10.42 -7.25 -11.42
CA THR A 78 9.62 -7.61 -10.26
C THR A 78 8.63 -6.51 -9.99
N LEU A 79 7.37 -6.89 -9.94
CA LEU A 79 6.25 -6.02 -9.66
C LEU A 79 5.85 -6.21 -8.19
N TYR A 80 5.69 -5.12 -7.47
CA TYR A 80 5.14 -5.08 -6.12
C TYR A 80 3.92 -4.17 -6.12
N THR A 81 2.90 -4.51 -5.37
CA THR A 81 1.79 -3.60 -5.12
C THR A 81 1.32 -3.69 -3.68
N THR A 82 1.05 -2.54 -3.08
CA THR A 82 0.34 -2.42 -1.81
C THR A 82 -1.00 -1.75 -2.09
N VAL A 83 -2.07 -2.38 -1.64
CA VAL A 83 -3.44 -1.96 -1.89
C VAL A 83 -4.12 -1.64 -0.58
N TYR A 84 -4.74 -0.49 -0.49
CA TYR A 84 -5.46 0.00 0.67
C TYR A 84 -6.94 0.15 0.33
N LEU A 85 -7.83 -0.49 1.08
CA LEU A 85 -9.25 -0.18 1.07
C LEU A 85 -9.48 0.94 2.08
N LEU A 86 -9.96 2.07 1.60
CA LEU A 86 -10.20 3.27 2.39
C LEU A 86 -11.70 3.43 2.61
N LYS A 87 -12.09 3.86 3.82
CA LYS A 87 -13.45 4.26 4.18
C LYS A 87 -13.46 5.73 4.58
N SER A 88 -14.41 6.48 4.06
CA SER A 88 -14.63 7.86 4.45
C SER A 88 -15.41 7.93 5.77
N SER A 89 -14.91 8.71 6.73
CA SER A 89 -15.55 9.02 7.98
C SER A 89 -15.30 10.49 8.32
N LYS A 90 -16.36 11.26 8.53
CA LYS A 90 -16.28 12.70 8.89
C LYS A 90 -15.35 13.51 7.96
N GLY A 91 -15.35 13.21 6.66
CA GLY A 91 -14.52 13.89 5.67
C GLY A 91 -13.08 13.35 5.52
N HIS A 92 -12.66 12.45 6.39
CA HIS A 92 -11.32 11.83 6.34
C HIS A 92 -11.38 10.41 5.79
N TRP A 93 -10.30 9.99 5.12
CA TRP A 93 -10.15 8.62 4.63
C TRP A 93 -9.30 7.80 5.58
N THR A 94 -9.85 6.70 6.09
CA THR A 94 -9.16 5.76 6.98
C THR A 94 -8.96 4.41 6.28
N THR A 95 -7.82 3.78 6.51
CA THR A 95 -7.55 2.44 5.97
C THR A 95 -8.30 1.39 6.77
N VAL A 96 -9.18 0.65 6.11
CA VAL A 96 -9.93 -0.46 6.73
C VAL A 96 -9.41 -1.84 6.35
N ALA A 97 -8.59 -1.92 5.29
CA ALA A 97 -7.87 -3.14 4.94
C ALA A 97 -6.63 -2.79 4.09
N ARG A 98 -5.60 -3.63 4.19
CA ARG A 98 -4.37 -3.54 3.42
C ARG A 98 -3.99 -4.92 2.89
N TRP A 99 -3.52 -4.98 1.64
CA TRP A 99 -3.01 -6.20 1.02
C TRP A 99 -1.77 -5.89 0.21
N THR A 100 -0.89 -6.87 0.06
CA THR A 100 0.28 -6.79 -0.78
C THR A 100 0.25 -7.88 -1.83
N GLY A 101 0.90 -7.62 -2.95
CA GLY A 101 1.11 -8.59 -4.03
C GLY A 101 2.51 -8.41 -4.63
N ARG A 102 3.06 -9.52 -5.13
CA ARG A 102 4.33 -9.55 -5.86
C ARG A 102 4.19 -10.49 -7.06
N ALA A 103 4.78 -10.11 -8.16
CA ALA A 103 4.93 -10.98 -9.33
C ALA A 103 6.27 -10.72 -10.02
N ASN A 104 6.84 -11.74 -10.62
CA ASN A 104 7.98 -11.62 -11.52
C ASN A 104 7.45 -11.66 -12.96
N GLY A 105 7.84 -10.69 -13.78
CA GLY A 105 7.39 -10.61 -15.18
C GLY A 105 6.62 -9.33 -15.50
N ARG A 106 5.71 -9.43 -16.47
CA ARG A 106 5.06 -8.24 -17.06
C ARG A 106 3.75 -7.83 -16.42
N THR A 107 3.09 -8.72 -15.68
CA THR A 107 1.74 -8.47 -15.16
C THR A 107 1.63 -8.95 -13.73
N LEU A 108 1.02 -8.11 -12.88
CA LEU A 108 0.58 -8.47 -11.54
C LEU A 108 -0.93 -8.24 -11.47
N ASN A 109 -1.68 -9.27 -11.09
CA ASN A 109 -3.10 -9.19 -10.83
C ASN A 109 -3.36 -9.51 -9.36
N LEU A 110 -3.94 -8.56 -8.62
CA LEU A 110 -4.36 -8.74 -7.25
C LEU A 110 -5.87 -8.58 -7.15
N THR A 111 -6.56 -9.63 -6.70
CA THR A 111 -7.99 -9.58 -6.41
C THR A 111 -8.22 -9.93 -4.95
N ARG A 112 -9.01 -9.11 -4.25
CA ARG A 112 -9.35 -9.30 -2.84
C ARG A 112 -10.82 -8.99 -2.59
N LYS A 113 -11.37 -9.62 -1.55
CA LYS A 113 -12.74 -9.38 -1.08
C LYS A 113 -12.70 -9.03 0.39
N ARG A 114 -13.54 -8.10 0.83
CA ARG A 114 -13.67 -7.71 2.24
C ARG A 114 -15.13 -7.42 2.55
N LYS A 115 -15.64 -7.99 3.64
CA LYS A 115 -16.92 -7.58 4.20
C LYS A 115 -16.83 -6.13 4.66
N ILE A 116 -17.86 -5.35 4.35
CA ILE A 116 -17.90 -3.92 4.64
C ILE A 116 -19.22 -3.55 5.32
N VAL A 117 -19.22 -2.43 6.00
CA VAL A 117 -20.41 -1.84 6.61
C VAL A 117 -20.83 -0.59 5.84
N LYS A 118 -21.99 -0.04 6.13
CA LYS A 118 -22.47 1.22 5.51
C LYS A 118 -21.39 2.29 5.48
N GLY A 119 -21.22 2.94 4.33
CA GLY A 119 -20.23 4.01 4.16
C GLY A 119 -19.79 4.21 2.72
N ARG A 120 -18.89 5.19 2.51
CA ARG A 120 -18.22 5.46 1.23
C ARG A 120 -16.83 4.83 1.25
N TYR A 121 -16.44 4.26 0.14
CA TYR A 121 -15.20 3.50 0.01
C TYR A 121 -14.45 3.87 -1.26
N MET A 122 -13.15 3.77 -1.20
CA MET A 122 -12.22 3.94 -2.30
C MET A 122 -11.03 3.00 -2.12
N VAL A 123 -10.36 2.65 -3.20
CA VAL A 123 -9.12 1.87 -3.16
C VAL A 123 -7.98 2.76 -3.63
N LYS A 124 -6.89 2.75 -2.86
CA LYS A 124 -5.57 3.29 -3.24
C LYS A 124 -4.64 2.13 -3.51
N SER A 125 -3.94 2.13 -4.62
CA SER A 125 -2.84 1.21 -4.90
C SER A 125 -1.53 1.96 -5.03
N VAL A 126 -0.47 1.40 -4.47
CA VAL A 126 0.91 1.86 -4.63
C VAL A 126 1.68 0.71 -5.26
N SER A 127 2.10 0.89 -6.50
CA SER A 127 2.74 -0.17 -7.29
C SER A 127 4.16 0.23 -7.64
N THR A 128 5.11 -0.64 -7.36
CA THR A 128 6.53 -0.45 -7.66
C THR A 128 6.98 -1.51 -8.65
N VAL A 129 7.58 -1.06 -9.73
CA VAL A 129 8.18 -1.89 -10.78
C VAL A 129 9.69 -1.79 -10.64
N ARG A 130 10.37 -2.90 -10.38
CA ARG A 130 11.82 -2.98 -10.29
C ARG A 130 12.37 -3.68 -11.50
N SER A 131 13.32 -3.04 -12.17
CA SER A 131 14.16 -3.63 -13.21
C SER A 131 15.62 -3.55 -12.76
N GLY A 132 16.52 -4.30 -13.38
CA GLY A 132 17.95 -4.30 -13.01
C GLY A 132 18.65 -2.92 -13.08
N ARG A 133 17.98 -1.88 -13.51
CA ARG A 133 18.50 -0.51 -13.68
C ARG A 133 17.74 0.55 -12.89
N GLY A 134 16.75 0.18 -12.08
CA GLY A 134 15.97 1.15 -11.31
C GLY A 134 14.61 0.65 -10.86
N SER A 135 13.88 1.52 -10.19
CA SER A 135 12.52 1.27 -9.76
C SER A 135 11.64 2.49 -10.02
N ASP A 136 10.42 2.23 -10.52
CA ASP A 136 9.38 3.24 -10.70
C ASP A 136 8.22 2.92 -9.76
N THR A 137 7.65 3.94 -9.14
CA THR A 137 6.49 3.79 -8.24
C THR A 137 5.33 4.62 -8.77
N LEU A 138 4.17 3.98 -8.89
CA LEU A 138 2.93 4.59 -9.34
C LEU A 138 1.87 4.46 -8.26
N VAL A 139 1.08 5.53 -8.11
CA VAL A 139 -0.08 5.55 -7.22
C VAL A 139 -1.33 5.72 -8.07
N ASP A 140 -2.29 4.83 -7.86
CA ASP A 140 -3.57 4.86 -8.57
C ASP A 140 -4.74 4.70 -7.60
N TYR A 141 -5.89 5.28 -7.96
CA TYR A 141 -7.10 5.29 -7.14
C TYR A 141 -8.29 4.78 -7.93
N SER A 142 -9.12 3.97 -7.29
CA SER A 142 -10.42 3.61 -7.85
C SER A 142 -11.40 4.78 -7.78
N LYS A 143 -12.50 4.67 -8.54
CA LYS A 143 -13.68 5.51 -8.28
C LYS A 143 -14.23 5.23 -6.88
N GLU A 144 -14.75 6.27 -6.23
CA GLU A 144 -15.49 6.16 -4.97
C GLU A 144 -16.77 5.36 -5.17
N ARG A 145 -17.14 4.54 -4.19
CA ARG A 145 -18.36 3.75 -4.15
C ARG A 145 -19.02 3.85 -2.79
N SER A 146 -20.34 4.01 -2.78
CA SER A 146 -21.14 4.01 -1.57
C SER A 146 -21.80 2.67 -1.36
N TYR A 147 -21.81 2.19 -0.13
CA TYR A 147 -22.60 1.05 0.32
C TYR A 147 -23.67 1.53 1.30
N ARG A 148 -24.93 1.26 0.99
CA ARG A 148 -26.10 1.48 1.86
C ARG A 148 -26.68 0.11 2.15
N LYS A 149 -26.82 -0.22 3.45
CA LYS A 149 -27.55 -1.43 3.85
C LYS A 149 -29.04 -1.12 3.66
N HIS A 150 -29.71 -1.87 2.81
CA HIS A 150 -31.19 -1.90 2.76
C HIS A 150 -31.72 -2.72 3.89
#